data_f5d34362e0bd7665b6f9d7605d79f59e
#
_entry.id   f5d34362e0bd7665b6f9d7605d79f59e
#
_cell.length_a   1.000
_cell.length_b   1.000
_cell.length_c   1.000
_cell.angle_alpha   90.00
_cell.angle_beta   90.00
_cell.angle_gamma   90.00
#
_symmetry.space_group_name_H-M   'P 1'
#
loop_
_entity.id
_entity.type
_entity.pdbx_description
1 polymer ?
#
loop_
_entity_poly.entity_id
_entity_poly.type
_entity_poly.pdbx_seq_one_letter_code
_entity_poly.pdbx_strand_id
1 'polypeptide(L)'
;MLKLDSTRLGLFAVSATFLASIASAHAVELRILNSWNEKAPLTKLVSNGFVEKLKNASNGRIKIVVSGPEVIAPFEQLQPVSSGSFDFLFTHAAYHFGSKGLGVTLDSLKSNPELRRKSGIWDIVDKYYQKQNNVKLIGVFPFGQYHFILKEGLSAKGDWAGRKIRGTKPYHSAIKSLGGSPVVLKGGEIYSALEKGVIDGAAWPNSGALNFKWYEVAKVRVRPSFGSSSLLILMNLDKFKSLNKADRDIILEVGRKHELAVDRESAQISKDEDVQLDKLGMTIEKLSPANYKKVSSSFNDTLWIFGKVCCGEISEKIRKIALESGLLK
;
A
#
# COMPACT_ATOMS: atom_id res chain seq x y z
N MET A 1 56.74 56.19 60.52
CA MET A 1 55.82 55.17 61.03
C MET A 1 54.45 55.35 60.45
N LEU A 2 54.13 54.66 59.40
CA LEU A 2 52.80 54.57 58.87
C LEU A 2 52.66 53.17 58.18
N LYS A 3 51.68 52.42 58.61
CA LYS A 3 51.32 51.13 58.08
C LYS A 3 50.48 51.29 56.84
N LEU A 4 50.84 50.56 55.78
CA LEU A 4 50.00 50.40 54.58
C LEU A 4 49.10 49.23 54.79
N ASP A 5 47.81 49.46 54.66
CA ASP A 5 46.76 48.44 54.59
C ASP A 5 46.58 47.95 53.14
N SER A 6 46.61 46.68 52.97
CA SER A 6 46.40 46.00 51.68
C SER A 6 44.94 45.63 51.49
N THR A 7 44.27 46.29 50.57
CA THR A 7 42.90 45.98 50.14
C THR A 7 42.90 44.76 49.22
N ARG A 8 42.24 43.70 49.65
CA ARG A 8 41.98 42.48 48.86
C ARG A 8 40.77 42.74 47.93
N LEU A 9 41.02 42.73 46.64
CA LEU A 9 39.94 42.65 45.62
C LEU A 9 39.47 41.21 45.53
N GLY A 10 38.26 40.95 45.94
CA GLY A 10 37.56 39.67 45.71
C GLY A 10 37.00 39.58 44.30
N LEU A 11 37.51 38.69 43.48
CA LEU A 11 36.91 38.30 42.21
C LEU A 11 35.67 37.39 42.47
N PHE A 12 34.47 37.93 42.24
CA PHE A 12 33.26 37.08 42.14
C PHE A 12 33.19 36.43 40.76
N ALA A 13 33.51 35.16 40.66
CA ALA A 13 33.22 34.35 39.46
C ALA A 13 31.74 33.99 39.45
N VAL A 14 30.96 34.62 38.58
CA VAL A 14 29.58 34.22 38.31
C VAL A 14 29.59 33.04 37.36
N SER A 15 29.42 31.82 37.91
CA SER A 15 29.22 30.62 37.14
C SER A 15 27.79 30.62 36.57
N ALA A 16 27.63 30.99 35.31
CA ALA A 16 26.38 30.85 34.58
C ALA A 16 26.17 29.35 34.27
N THR A 17 25.37 28.68 35.10
CA THR A 17 24.91 27.32 34.85
C THR A 17 23.85 27.36 33.73
N PHE A 18 24.24 27.01 32.51
CA PHE A 18 23.31 26.77 31.42
C PHE A 18 22.51 25.48 31.73
N LEU A 19 21.34 25.63 32.32
CA LEU A 19 20.33 24.56 32.41
C LEU A 19 19.80 24.33 30.99
N ALA A 20 20.43 23.39 30.27
CA ALA A 20 19.87 22.83 29.07
C ALA A 20 18.57 22.13 29.46
N SER A 21 17.44 22.78 29.22
CA SER A 21 16.12 22.17 29.34
C SER A 21 16.05 21.01 28.34
N ILE A 22 16.35 19.80 28.79
CA ILE A 22 16.05 18.58 28.06
C ILE A 22 14.51 18.52 28.06
N ALA A 23 13.89 19.09 27.02
CA ALA A 23 12.50 18.85 26.77
C ALA A 23 12.32 17.32 26.64
N SER A 24 11.75 16.70 27.66
CA SER A 24 11.37 15.29 27.62
C SER A 24 10.43 15.14 26.42
N ALA A 25 10.96 14.66 25.31
CA ALA A 25 10.17 14.34 24.14
C ALA A 25 9.28 13.16 24.54
N HIS A 26 8.01 13.45 24.91
CA HIS A 26 7.03 12.44 25.26
C HIS A 26 6.96 11.41 24.13
N ALA A 27 7.11 10.14 24.48
CA ALA A 27 6.93 9.04 23.53
C ALA A 27 5.47 9.07 23.04
N VAL A 28 5.31 9.03 21.73
CA VAL A 28 4.00 8.95 21.08
C VAL A 28 3.76 7.50 20.70
N GLU A 29 2.71 6.89 21.27
CA GLU A 29 2.27 5.56 20.88
C GLU A 29 1.11 5.67 19.89
N LEU A 30 1.22 4.99 18.75
CA LEU A 30 0.26 4.97 17.66
C LEU A 30 -0.07 3.52 17.31
N ARG A 31 -1.26 3.27 16.74
CA ARG A 31 -1.75 1.94 16.40
C ARG A 31 -1.98 1.85 14.90
N ILE A 32 -1.46 0.79 14.25
CA ILE A 32 -1.69 0.51 12.83
C ILE A 32 -2.51 -0.76 12.67
N LEU A 33 -3.54 -0.69 11.79
CA LEU A 33 -4.24 -1.86 11.26
C LEU A 33 -3.64 -2.28 9.93
N ASN A 34 -3.34 -3.56 9.77
CA ASN A 34 -2.89 -4.15 8.52
C ASN A 34 -4.00 -5.00 7.88
N SER A 35 -4.26 -4.79 6.60
CA SER A 35 -5.25 -5.59 5.86
C SER A 35 -4.76 -7.00 5.51
N TRP A 36 -3.50 -7.31 5.73
CA TRP A 36 -2.90 -8.64 5.54
C TRP A 36 -2.05 -9.02 6.74
N ASN A 37 -1.91 -10.33 6.96
CA ASN A 37 -1.12 -10.85 8.06
C ASN A 37 0.37 -10.53 7.91
N GLU A 38 1.13 -10.71 8.98
CA GLU A 38 2.57 -10.42 9.06
C GLU A 38 3.44 -11.24 8.09
N LYS A 39 2.96 -12.43 7.65
CA LYS A 39 3.70 -13.31 6.74
C LYS A 39 3.66 -12.81 5.29
N ALA A 40 2.69 -11.99 4.95
CA ALA A 40 2.55 -11.45 3.60
C ALA A 40 3.75 -10.57 3.20
N PRO A 41 4.37 -10.76 2.02
CA PRO A 41 5.51 -9.96 1.57
C PRO A 41 5.22 -8.47 1.55
N LEU A 42 4.00 -8.09 1.14
CA LEU A 42 3.56 -6.71 1.11
C LEU A 42 3.47 -6.09 2.52
N THR A 43 3.08 -6.86 3.55
CA THR A 43 3.07 -6.40 4.94
C THR A 43 4.50 -6.22 5.45
N LYS A 44 5.38 -7.19 5.17
CA LYS A 44 6.80 -7.13 5.57
C LYS A 44 7.49 -5.92 4.95
N LEU A 45 7.37 -5.77 3.64
CA LEU A 45 8.06 -4.70 2.92
C LEU A 45 7.46 -3.33 3.23
N VAL A 46 6.14 -3.18 3.13
CA VAL A 46 5.50 -1.86 3.21
C VAL A 46 5.21 -1.45 4.64
N SER A 47 4.38 -2.20 5.37
CA SER A 47 3.94 -1.81 6.71
C SER A 47 5.05 -1.93 7.74
N ASN A 48 5.67 -3.11 7.87
CA ASN A 48 6.73 -3.32 8.86
C ASN A 48 7.97 -2.46 8.53
N GLY A 49 8.31 -2.34 7.24
CA GLY A 49 9.39 -1.45 6.79
C GLY A 49 9.13 0.03 7.11
N PHE A 50 7.87 0.50 6.99
CA PHE A 50 7.47 1.85 7.39
C PHE A 50 7.61 2.04 8.91
N VAL A 51 7.08 1.09 9.71
CA VAL A 51 7.15 1.12 11.18
C VAL A 51 8.59 1.19 11.66
N GLU A 52 9.46 0.35 11.12
CA GLU A 52 10.89 0.33 11.48
C GLU A 52 11.59 1.64 11.12
N LYS A 53 11.39 2.13 9.89
CA LYS A 53 11.98 3.40 9.44
C LYS A 53 11.48 4.59 10.25
N LEU A 54 10.19 4.59 10.65
CA LEU A 54 9.62 5.63 11.48
C LEU A 54 10.20 5.61 12.90
N LYS A 55 10.33 4.42 13.50
CA LYS A 55 11.01 4.24 14.79
C LYS A 55 12.44 4.80 14.75
N ASN A 56 13.20 4.45 13.72
CA ASN A 56 14.59 4.91 13.56
C ASN A 56 14.68 6.42 13.33
N ALA A 57 13.88 6.99 12.43
CA ALA A 57 13.86 8.41 12.14
C ALA A 57 13.42 9.29 13.32
N SER A 58 12.62 8.74 14.23
CA SER A 58 12.18 9.42 15.45
C SER A 58 13.06 9.14 16.67
N ASN A 59 14.18 8.41 16.52
CA ASN A 59 15.02 7.93 17.63
C ASN A 59 14.21 7.16 18.69
N GLY A 60 13.23 6.34 18.25
CA GLY A 60 12.37 5.55 19.11
C GLY A 60 11.25 6.33 19.80
N ARG A 61 11.12 7.61 19.54
CA ARG A 61 10.08 8.48 20.16
C ARG A 61 8.67 8.16 19.65
N ILE A 62 8.52 7.81 18.37
CA ILE A 62 7.26 7.32 17.80
C ILE A 62 7.29 5.79 17.81
N LYS A 63 6.37 5.21 18.59
CA LYS A 63 6.16 3.76 18.68
C LYS A 63 4.87 3.39 18.00
N ILE A 64 4.86 2.29 17.23
CA ILE A 64 3.66 1.79 16.58
C ILE A 64 3.35 0.38 17.06
N VAL A 65 2.13 0.19 17.57
CA VAL A 65 1.56 -1.11 17.87
C VAL A 65 0.84 -1.62 16.62
N VAL A 66 1.23 -2.80 16.16
CA VAL A 66 0.74 -3.40 14.91
C VAL A 66 -0.37 -4.39 15.22
N SER A 67 -1.50 -4.30 14.51
CA SER A 67 -2.62 -5.23 14.53
C SER A 67 -2.90 -5.73 13.11
N GLY A 68 -3.23 -7.01 12.98
CA GLY A 68 -3.52 -7.64 11.70
C GLY A 68 -5.03 -7.76 11.41
N PRO A 69 -5.36 -8.50 10.32
CA PRO A 69 -6.75 -8.69 9.87
C PRO A 69 -7.59 -9.56 10.81
N GLU A 70 -7.00 -10.17 11.82
CA GLU A 70 -7.68 -10.93 12.88
C GLU A 70 -8.44 -10.03 13.86
N VAL A 71 -8.01 -8.75 14.01
CA VAL A 71 -8.67 -7.80 14.92
C VAL A 71 -9.89 -7.19 14.25
N ILE A 72 -9.75 -6.75 13.00
CA ILE A 72 -10.85 -6.18 12.19
C ILE A 72 -10.72 -6.70 10.77
N ALA A 73 -11.82 -7.19 10.21
CA ALA A 73 -11.83 -7.73 8.85
C ALA A 73 -11.37 -6.68 7.81
N PRO A 74 -10.55 -7.06 6.80
CA PRO A 74 -9.91 -6.11 5.88
C PRO A 74 -10.84 -5.11 5.18
N PHE A 75 -12.07 -5.53 4.84
CA PHE A 75 -13.04 -4.66 4.16
C PHE A 75 -13.76 -3.67 5.09
N GLU A 76 -13.53 -3.77 6.40
CA GLU A 76 -14.16 -2.94 7.43
C GLU A 76 -13.19 -1.97 8.11
N GLN A 77 -11.89 -2.03 7.76
CA GLN A 77 -10.82 -1.36 8.50
C GLN A 77 -10.76 0.16 8.29
N LEU A 78 -11.30 0.71 7.21
CA LEU A 78 -11.23 2.16 6.98
C LEU A 78 -12.01 2.95 8.02
N GLN A 79 -13.19 2.48 8.42
CA GLN A 79 -14.06 3.18 9.36
C GLN A 79 -13.42 3.37 10.75
N PRO A 80 -12.84 2.34 11.42
CA PRO A 80 -12.15 2.51 12.69
C PRO A 80 -10.98 3.49 12.65
N VAL A 81 -10.29 3.62 11.51
CA VAL A 81 -9.23 4.61 11.35
C VAL A 81 -9.81 6.00 11.09
N SER A 82 -10.87 6.11 10.28
CA SER A 82 -11.60 7.37 10.08
C SER A 82 -12.13 7.97 11.39
N SER A 83 -12.60 7.12 12.30
CA SER A 83 -13.14 7.53 13.61
C SER A 83 -12.08 7.72 14.70
N GLY A 84 -10.81 7.40 14.45
CA GLY A 84 -9.72 7.54 15.41
C GLY A 84 -9.58 6.37 16.40
N SER A 85 -10.31 5.25 16.21
CA SER A 85 -10.10 4.04 17.01
C SER A 85 -8.75 3.38 16.74
N PHE A 86 -8.19 3.60 15.55
CA PHE A 86 -6.82 3.31 15.16
C PHE A 86 -6.22 4.54 14.48
N ASP A 87 -4.89 4.68 14.54
CA ASP A 87 -4.20 5.84 14.03
C ASP A 87 -3.80 5.68 12.56
N PHE A 88 -3.39 4.46 12.15
CA PHE A 88 -2.97 4.16 10.79
C PHE A 88 -3.73 2.95 10.22
N LEU A 89 -3.78 2.92 8.89
CA LEU A 89 -4.26 1.80 8.10
C LEU A 89 -3.28 1.49 6.97
N PHE A 90 -2.78 0.25 6.91
CA PHE A 90 -2.11 -0.29 5.75
C PHE A 90 -3.08 -1.16 4.96
N THR A 91 -3.42 -0.74 3.73
CA THR A 91 -4.49 -1.33 2.95
C THR A 91 -4.31 -1.15 1.44
N HIS A 92 -5.30 -1.59 0.67
CA HIS A 92 -5.49 -1.30 -0.74
C HIS A 92 -6.87 -0.64 -0.97
N ALA A 93 -6.95 0.30 -1.91
CA ALA A 93 -8.18 1.06 -2.16
C ALA A 93 -9.38 0.17 -2.53
N ALA A 94 -9.16 -1.00 -3.13
CA ALA A 94 -10.23 -1.97 -3.42
C ALA A 94 -10.90 -2.56 -2.17
N TYR A 95 -10.30 -2.45 -1.00
CA TYR A 95 -10.84 -2.98 0.26
C TYR A 95 -11.83 -2.04 0.93
N HIS A 96 -11.79 -0.76 0.60
CA HIS A 96 -12.79 0.23 1.03
C HIS A 96 -13.52 0.84 -0.18
N PHE A 97 -13.80 -0.01 -1.16
CA PHE A 97 -14.55 0.33 -2.36
C PHE A 97 -16.00 0.70 -2.01
N GLY A 98 -16.66 1.47 -2.82
CA GLY A 98 -18.01 1.97 -2.66
C GLY A 98 -18.06 3.38 -3.22
N SER A 99 -18.71 4.32 -2.55
CA SER A 99 -18.70 5.76 -2.92
C SER A 99 -17.28 6.40 -2.80
N LYS A 100 -16.24 5.62 -2.47
CA LYS A 100 -14.89 6.07 -2.14
C LYS A 100 -13.82 5.51 -3.08
N GLY A 101 -14.20 5.16 -4.31
CA GLY A 101 -13.38 4.41 -5.26
C GLY A 101 -12.23 5.16 -5.94
N LEU A 102 -11.95 6.43 -5.62
CA LEU A 102 -10.92 7.20 -6.32
C LEU A 102 -9.54 6.51 -6.26
N GLY A 103 -9.18 5.96 -5.10
CA GLY A 103 -7.87 5.34 -4.89
C GLY A 103 -7.57 4.16 -5.83
N VAL A 104 -8.59 3.44 -6.34
CA VAL A 104 -8.35 2.33 -7.28
C VAL A 104 -7.85 2.80 -8.65
N THR A 105 -8.07 4.08 -9.02
CA THR A 105 -7.55 4.61 -10.29
C THR A 105 -6.02 4.64 -10.33
N LEU A 106 -5.37 4.65 -9.17
CA LEU A 106 -3.91 4.59 -9.06
C LEU A 106 -3.33 3.30 -9.65
N ASP A 107 -4.11 2.21 -9.67
CA ASP A 107 -3.68 0.91 -10.22
C ASP A 107 -3.61 0.91 -11.76
N SER A 108 -4.18 1.91 -12.43
CA SER A 108 -4.04 2.12 -13.88
C SER A 108 -2.75 2.87 -14.25
N LEU A 109 -2.09 3.48 -13.27
CA LEU A 109 -0.92 4.32 -13.49
C LEU A 109 0.36 3.48 -13.51
N LYS A 110 1.34 3.93 -14.29
CA LYS A 110 2.69 3.37 -14.21
C LYS A 110 3.28 3.60 -12.81
N SER A 111 4.09 2.65 -12.36
CA SER A 111 4.84 2.79 -11.12
C SER A 111 5.92 3.86 -11.28
N ASN A 112 5.67 5.03 -10.74
CA ASN A 112 6.63 6.12 -10.63
C ASN A 112 6.21 7.07 -9.49
N PRO A 113 6.64 6.81 -8.24
CA PRO A 113 6.24 7.61 -7.08
C PRO A 113 6.65 9.08 -7.19
N GLU A 114 7.84 9.37 -7.71
CA GLU A 114 8.31 10.76 -7.87
C GLU A 114 7.44 11.53 -8.85
N LEU A 115 7.16 10.94 -10.01
CA LEU A 115 6.33 11.58 -11.02
C LEU A 115 4.89 11.74 -10.54
N ARG A 116 4.36 10.78 -9.78
CA ARG A 116 3.02 10.87 -9.15
C ARG A 116 2.93 12.07 -8.20
N ARG A 117 3.98 12.33 -7.41
CA ARG A 117 4.05 13.50 -6.54
C ARG A 117 4.24 14.79 -7.33
N LYS A 118 5.21 14.82 -8.25
CA LYS A 118 5.52 16.01 -9.08
C LYS A 118 4.33 16.46 -9.94
N SER A 119 3.54 15.53 -10.45
CA SER A 119 2.35 15.82 -11.26
C SER A 119 1.16 16.38 -10.44
N GLY A 120 1.22 16.29 -9.11
CA GLY A 120 0.13 16.69 -8.22
C GLY A 120 -0.98 15.65 -8.03
N ILE A 121 -0.89 14.49 -8.68
CA ILE A 121 -1.89 13.40 -8.49
C ILE A 121 -1.93 12.95 -7.02
N TRP A 122 -0.77 12.83 -6.39
CA TRP A 122 -0.68 12.47 -4.97
C TRP A 122 -1.47 13.44 -4.08
N ASP A 123 -1.33 14.75 -4.29
CA ASP A 123 -2.03 15.78 -3.51
C ASP A 123 -3.54 15.77 -3.74
N ILE A 124 -3.99 15.47 -4.96
CA ILE A 124 -5.41 15.35 -5.29
C ILE A 124 -6.01 14.17 -4.52
N VAL A 125 -5.33 13.02 -4.51
CA VAL A 125 -5.78 11.82 -3.79
C VAL A 125 -5.75 12.05 -2.29
N ASP A 126 -4.73 12.68 -1.74
CA ASP A 126 -4.64 13.03 -0.32
C ASP A 126 -5.81 13.94 0.11
N LYS A 127 -6.06 15.03 -0.63
CA LYS A 127 -7.20 15.93 -0.34
C LYS A 127 -8.54 15.21 -0.40
N TYR A 128 -8.70 14.29 -1.34
CA TYR A 128 -9.90 13.48 -1.44
C TYR A 128 -10.11 12.61 -0.18
N TYR A 129 -9.09 11.87 0.25
CA TYR A 129 -9.15 11.04 1.45
C TYR A 129 -9.38 11.86 2.72
N GLN A 130 -8.76 13.04 2.84
CA GLN A 130 -9.02 13.94 3.97
C GLN A 130 -10.49 14.37 4.03
N LYS A 131 -11.05 14.79 2.89
CA LYS A 131 -12.43 15.30 2.82
C LYS A 131 -13.47 14.20 3.01
N GLN A 132 -13.26 13.03 2.41
CA GLN A 132 -14.27 11.98 2.35
C GLN A 132 -14.19 10.98 3.50
N ASN A 133 -13.02 10.84 4.11
CA ASN A 133 -12.73 9.75 5.05
C ASN A 133 -12.08 10.20 6.35
N ASN A 134 -11.81 11.49 6.52
CA ASN A 134 -11.04 11.98 7.68
C ASN A 134 -9.69 11.26 7.85
N VAL A 135 -9.02 10.92 6.76
CA VAL A 135 -7.69 10.31 6.79
C VAL A 135 -6.70 11.05 5.92
N LYS A 136 -5.46 11.15 6.37
CA LYS A 136 -4.29 11.69 5.68
C LYS A 136 -3.61 10.57 4.90
N LEU A 137 -3.33 10.79 3.64
CA LEU A 137 -2.47 9.90 2.86
C LEU A 137 -1.02 10.06 3.31
N ILE A 138 -0.37 8.97 3.73
CA ILE A 138 1.05 8.97 4.12
C ILE A 138 1.91 8.49 2.96
N GLY A 139 1.43 7.52 2.20
CA GLY A 139 2.13 7.03 1.02
C GLY A 139 1.29 6.15 0.13
N VAL A 140 1.71 6.09 -1.16
CA VAL A 140 1.19 5.18 -2.18
C VAL A 140 2.35 4.30 -2.63
N PHE A 141 2.36 3.08 -2.17
CA PHE A 141 3.47 2.14 -2.31
C PHE A 141 3.23 1.20 -3.50
N PRO A 142 4.01 1.32 -4.58
CA PRO A 142 3.92 0.38 -5.69
C PRO A 142 4.38 -1.00 -5.23
N PHE A 143 3.56 -2.03 -5.51
CA PHE A 143 3.89 -3.41 -5.15
C PHE A 143 3.68 -4.36 -6.33
N GLY A 144 4.47 -4.17 -7.38
CA GLY A 144 4.43 -4.97 -8.60
C GLY A 144 3.18 -4.74 -9.45
N GLN A 145 2.91 -5.70 -10.30
CA GLN A 145 1.75 -5.77 -11.19
C GLN A 145 0.85 -6.91 -10.77
N TYR A 146 -0.31 -7.03 -11.40
CA TYR A 146 -1.25 -8.12 -11.17
C TYR A 146 -1.10 -9.24 -12.18
N HIS A 147 -1.39 -10.47 -11.73
CA HIS A 147 -1.51 -11.64 -12.58
C HIS A 147 -2.67 -12.53 -12.12
N PHE A 148 -2.96 -13.55 -12.90
CA PHE A 148 -3.83 -14.63 -12.47
C PHE A 148 -2.99 -15.85 -12.09
N ILE A 149 -3.42 -16.50 -11.00
CA ILE A 149 -2.93 -17.81 -10.57
C ILE A 149 -4.10 -18.77 -10.74
N LEU A 150 -3.88 -19.89 -11.43
CA LEU A 150 -4.91 -20.86 -11.76
C LEU A 150 -4.56 -22.24 -11.23
N LYS A 151 -5.57 -23.02 -10.84
CA LYS A 151 -5.40 -24.44 -10.49
C LYS A 151 -4.91 -25.25 -11.68
N GLU A 152 -5.51 -25.05 -12.83
CA GLU A 152 -5.23 -25.73 -14.09
C GLU A 152 -4.84 -24.71 -15.16
N GLY A 153 -4.12 -25.18 -16.19
CA GLY A 153 -3.72 -24.38 -17.33
C GLY A 153 -4.88 -23.68 -18.05
N LEU A 154 -4.57 -22.74 -18.93
CA LEU A 154 -5.56 -22.11 -19.78
C LEU A 154 -6.29 -23.16 -20.64
N SER A 155 -7.50 -22.88 -21.08
CA SER A 155 -8.21 -23.74 -22.02
C SER A 155 -7.48 -23.82 -23.38
N ALA A 156 -7.88 -24.72 -24.26
CA ALA A 156 -7.36 -24.80 -25.63
C ALA A 156 -7.55 -23.47 -26.42
N LYS A 157 -8.50 -22.62 -25.99
CA LYS A 157 -8.71 -21.28 -26.56
C LYS A 157 -7.83 -20.21 -25.91
N GLY A 158 -7.00 -20.57 -24.94
CA GLY A 158 -6.13 -19.64 -24.20
C GLY A 158 -6.92 -18.74 -23.25
N ASP A 159 -8.03 -19.20 -22.68
CA ASP A 159 -8.90 -18.50 -21.76
C ASP A 159 -9.17 -19.32 -20.48
N TRP A 160 -10.02 -18.77 -19.61
CA TRP A 160 -10.51 -19.44 -18.39
C TRP A 160 -12.04 -19.50 -18.33
N ALA A 161 -12.69 -19.71 -19.48
CA ALA A 161 -14.13 -19.77 -19.57
C ALA A 161 -14.73 -20.81 -18.61
N GLY A 162 -15.81 -20.42 -17.94
CA GLY A 162 -16.52 -21.26 -16.96
C GLY A 162 -15.89 -21.37 -15.58
N ARG A 163 -14.67 -20.84 -15.38
CA ARG A 163 -13.97 -20.93 -14.09
C ARG A 163 -14.39 -19.81 -13.13
N LYS A 164 -14.40 -20.17 -11.84
CA LYS A 164 -14.60 -19.22 -10.73
C LYS A 164 -13.26 -18.65 -10.32
N ILE A 165 -13.05 -17.35 -10.52
CA ILE A 165 -11.76 -16.72 -10.22
C ILE A 165 -11.96 -15.66 -9.14
N ARG A 166 -11.18 -15.78 -8.06
CA ARG A 166 -11.16 -14.78 -7.00
C ARG A 166 -10.62 -13.45 -7.51
N GLY A 167 -11.34 -12.39 -7.21
CA GLY A 167 -10.90 -11.01 -7.44
C GLY A 167 -11.76 -10.02 -6.68
N THR A 168 -11.16 -8.95 -6.15
CA THR A 168 -11.93 -7.79 -5.69
C THR A 168 -12.59 -7.10 -6.88
N LYS A 169 -13.56 -6.23 -6.64
CA LYS A 169 -14.37 -5.60 -7.72
C LYS A 169 -13.57 -5.04 -8.91
N PRO A 170 -12.39 -4.42 -8.72
CA PRO A 170 -11.57 -3.97 -9.85
C PRO A 170 -11.20 -5.04 -10.88
N TYR A 171 -11.04 -6.29 -10.45
CA TYR A 171 -10.69 -7.39 -11.37
C TYR A 171 -11.87 -8.00 -12.13
N HIS A 172 -13.12 -7.68 -11.76
CA HIS A 172 -14.29 -8.38 -12.28
C HIS A 172 -14.40 -8.34 -13.82
N SER A 173 -14.16 -7.18 -14.43
CA SER A 173 -14.21 -7.07 -15.90
C SER A 173 -13.07 -7.83 -16.57
N ALA A 174 -11.87 -7.81 -16.01
CA ALA A 174 -10.73 -8.59 -16.51
C ALA A 174 -11.03 -10.10 -16.41
N ILE A 175 -11.60 -10.58 -15.31
CA ILE A 175 -12.00 -11.99 -15.16
C ILE A 175 -13.05 -12.36 -16.21
N LYS A 176 -14.09 -11.54 -16.36
CA LYS A 176 -15.18 -11.77 -17.33
C LYS A 176 -14.74 -11.68 -18.78
N SER A 177 -13.69 -10.89 -19.09
CA SER A 177 -13.21 -10.67 -20.46
C SER A 177 -12.75 -11.95 -21.17
N LEU A 178 -12.39 -12.98 -20.41
CA LEU A 178 -12.03 -14.32 -20.90
C LEU A 178 -12.96 -15.40 -20.35
N GLY A 179 -14.22 -15.06 -20.05
CA GLY A 179 -15.30 -16.00 -19.74
C GLY A 179 -15.34 -16.54 -18.30
N GLY A 180 -14.54 -15.99 -17.38
CA GLY A 180 -14.56 -16.39 -15.97
C GLY A 180 -15.68 -15.71 -15.16
N SER A 181 -16.01 -16.33 -14.03
CA SER A 181 -16.96 -15.81 -13.02
C SER A 181 -16.19 -15.26 -11.80
N PRO A 182 -16.31 -13.97 -11.49
CA PRO A 182 -15.59 -13.39 -10.36
C PRO A 182 -16.21 -13.76 -9.00
N VAL A 183 -15.35 -14.08 -8.02
CA VAL A 183 -15.72 -14.37 -6.63
C VAL A 183 -14.96 -13.42 -5.71
N VAL A 184 -15.65 -12.76 -4.78
CA VAL A 184 -15.01 -11.86 -3.82
C VAL A 184 -14.67 -12.63 -2.53
N LEU A 185 -13.39 -12.69 -2.20
CA LEU A 185 -12.88 -13.29 -0.96
C LEU A 185 -11.75 -12.42 -0.40
N LYS A 186 -11.54 -12.48 0.92
CA LYS A 186 -10.37 -11.87 1.57
C LYS A 186 -9.09 -12.62 1.16
N GLY A 187 -7.94 -11.95 1.21
CA GLY A 187 -6.66 -12.54 0.80
C GLY A 187 -6.31 -13.82 1.55
N GLY A 188 -6.59 -13.86 2.86
CA GLY A 188 -6.31 -15.03 3.70
C GLY A 188 -7.20 -16.26 3.44
N GLU A 189 -8.30 -16.10 2.69
CA GLU A 189 -9.24 -17.18 2.38
C GLU A 189 -8.90 -17.91 1.08
N ILE A 190 -7.97 -17.36 0.26
CA ILE A 190 -7.69 -17.85 -1.10
C ILE A 190 -7.14 -19.27 -1.09
N TYR A 191 -6.18 -19.60 -0.20
CA TYR A 191 -5.60 -20.94 -0.13
C TYR A 191 -6.68 -22.01 0.08
N SER A 192 -7.49 -21.86 1.12
CA SER A 192 -8.56 -22.82 1.45
C SER A 192 -9.65 -22.88 0.36
N ALA A 193 -9.94 -21.76 -0.30
CA ALA A 193 -10.92 -21.73 -1.39
C ALA A 193 -10.40 -22.45 -2.65
N LEU A 194 -9.09 -22.34 -2.97
CA LEU A 194 -8.43 -23.11 -4.02
C LEU A 194 -8.39 -24.60 -3.68
N GLU A 195 -7.96 -24.94 -2.46
CA GLU A 195 -7.88 -26.32 -1.98
C GLU A 195 -9.23 -27.04 -2.10
N LYS A 196 -10.29 -26.42 -1.60
CA LYS A 196 -11.66 -26.97 -1.60
C LYS A 196 -12.39 -26.88 -2.95
N GLY A 197 -11.77 -26.27 -3.98
CA GLY A 197 -12.43 -26.07 -5.29
C GLY A 197 -13.59 -25.07 -5.29
N VAL A 198 -13.67 -24.19 -4.30
CA VAL A 198 -14.63 -23.07 -4.29
C VAL A 198 -14.30 -22.06 -5.40
N ILE A 199 -13.00 -21.91 -5.70
CA ILE A 199 -12.46 -21.14 -6.81
C ILE A 199 -11.45 -21.96 -7.61
N ASP A 200 -11.30 -21.64 -8.88
CA ASP A 200 -10.38 -22.24 -9.83
C ASP A 200 -9.11 -21.42 -10.06
N GLY A 201 -9.07 -20.22 -9.49
CA GLY A 201 -7.95 -19.30 -9.59
C GLY A 201 -8.16 -18.02 -8.81
N ALA A 202 -7.14 -17.16 -8.81
CA ALA A 202 -7.17 -15.86 -8.14
C ALA A 202 -6.41 -14.80 -8.92
N ALA A 203 -6.94 -13.56 -8.95
CA ALA A 203 -6.19 -12.37 -9.30
C ALA A 203 -5.46 -11.85 -8.07
N TRP A 204 -4.16 -11.56 -8.20
CA TRP A 204 -3.29 -11.13 -7.11
C TRP A 204 -2.08 -10.34 -7.64
N PRO A 205 -1.39 -9.54 -6.82
CA PRO A 205 -0.05 -9.04 -7.16
C PRO A 205 0.90 -10.19 -7.51
N ASN A 206 1.88 -9.92 -8.38
CA ASN A 206 2.82 -10.94 -8.88
C ASN A 206 3.88 -11.38 -7.86
N SER A 207 3.57 -11.20 -6.57
CA SER A 207 4.28 -11.80 -5.45
C SER A 207 3.31 -12.12 -4.30
N GLY A 208 3.65 -13.13 -3.50
CA GLY A 208 2.86 -13.62 -2.37
C GLY A 208 2.44 -15.09 -2.49
N ALA A 209 2.37 -15.66 -3.68
CA ALA A 209 1.99 -17.05 -3.88
C ALA A 209 2.90 -18.04 -3.11
N LEU A 210 4.20 -17.74 -3.03
CA LEU A 210 5.16 -18.50 -2.27
C LEU A 210 4.85 -18.47 -0.76
N ASN A 211 4.67 -17.29 -0.20
CA ASN A 211 4.45 -17.10 1.24
C ASN A 211 3.09 -17.63 1.71
N PHE A 212 2.07 -17.55 0.85
CA PHE A 212 0.75 -18.13 1.09
C PHE A 212 0.66 -19.59 0.69
N LYS A 213 1.77 -20.21 0.22
CA LYS A 213 1.86 -21.60 -0.21
C LYS A 213 0.88 -22.01 -1.32
N TRP A 214 0.50 -21.05 -2.19
CA TRP A 214 -0.48 -21.36 -3.24
C TRP A 214 0.05 -22.33 -4.30
N TYR A 215 1.36 -22.54 -4.38
CA TYR A 215 1.97 -23.59 -5.22
C TYR A 215 1.53 -25.02 -4.85
N GLU A 216 1.03 -25.23 -3.62
CA GLU A 216 0.49 -26.53 -3.20
C GLU A 216 -0.88 -26.80 -3.84
N VAL A 217 -1.67 -25.77 -4.14
CA VAL A 217 -3.09 -25.83 -4.55
C VAL A 217 -3.38 -25.21 -5.92
N ALA A 218 -2.37 -24.64 -6.58
CA ALA A 218 -2.46 -24.03 -7.91
C ALA A 218 -1.19 -24.34 -8.72
N LYS A 219 -1.35 -24.48 -10.07
CA LYS A 219 -0.26 -24.94 -10.94
C LYS A 219 0.30 -23.85 -11.85
N VAL A 220 -0.47 -22.83 -12.18
CA VAL A 220 -0.15 -21.92 -13.28
C VAL A 220 -0.17 -20.47 -12.83
N ARG A 221 0.87 -19.73 -13.24
CA ARG A 221 0.94 -18.27 -13.20
C ARG A 221 0.75 -17.73 -14.61
N VAL A 222 -0.25 -16.90 -14.81
CA VAL A 222 -0.55 -16.33 -16.13
C VAL A 222 0.27 -15.08 -16.38
N ARG A 223 0.83 -14.96 -17.57
CA ARG A 223 1.60 -13.79 -18.04
C ARG A 223 1.08 -13.31 -19.42
N PRO A 224 1.33 -12.05 -19.83
CA PRO A 224 1.98 -10.97 -19.07
C PRO A 224 1.16 -10.49 -17.87
N SER A 225 1.83 -9.89 -16.89
CA SER A 225 1.18 -9.16 -15.79
C SER A 225 0.54 -7.87 -16.29
N PHE A 226 -0.47 -7.34 -15.58
CA PHE A 226 -1.23 -6.16 -15.98
C PHE A 226 -1.44 -5.20 -14.82
N GLY A 227 -1.82 -3.95 -15.10
CA GLY A 227 -2.06 -2.94 -14.08
C GLY A 227 -0.84 -2.66 -13.22
N SER A 228 -1.07 -2.02 -12.08
CA SER A 228 -0.06 -1.74 -11.04
C SER A 228 -0.71 -1.86 -9.68
N SER A 229 -0.09 -2.55 -8.73
CA SER A 229 -0.60 -2.61 -7.36
C SER A 229 -0.17 -1.39 -6.57
N SER A 230 -1.12 -0.59 -6.10
CA SER A 230 -0.89 0.66 -5.35
C SER A 230 -1.40 0.50 -3.92
N LEU A 231 -0.50 0.11 -3.01
CA LEU A 231 -0.83 -0.05 -1.60
C LEU A 231 -0.81 1.31 -0.89
N LEU A 232 -1.63 1.47 0.14
CA LEU A 232 -1.82 2.74 0.84
C LEU A 232 -1.43 2.60 2.31
N ILE A 233 -0.73 3.61 2.83
CA ILE A 233 -0.71 3.89 4.26
C ILE A 233 -1.49 5.19 4.47
N LEU A 234 -2.56 5.08 5.24
CA LEU A 234 -3.45 6.17 5.62
C LEU A 234 -3.30 6.42 7.12
N MET A 235 -3.49 7.67 7.57
CA MET A 235 -3.48 8.04 8.98
C MET A 235 -4.75 8.81 9.33
N ASN A 236 -5.34 8.59 10.49
CA ASN A 236 -6.44 9.43 10.98
C ASN A 236 -6.03 10.91 10.93
N LEU A 237 -6.85 11.75 10.31
CA LEU A 237 -6.51 13.16 10.04
C LEU A 237 -6.44 13.99 11.32
N ASP A 238 -7.35 13.76 12.27
CA ASP A 238 -7.37 14.52 13.53
C ASP A 238 -6.17 14.15 14.38
N LYS A 239 -5.83 12.85 14.45
CA LYS A 239 -4.61 12.39 15.11
C LYS A 239 -3.36 12.99 14.47
N PHE A 240 -3.27 13.00 13.13
CA PHE A 240 -2.16 13.63 12.40
C PHE A 240 -2.03 15.12 12.76
N LYS A 241 -3.15 15.86 12.78
CA LYS A 241 -3.17 17.30 13.15
C LYS A 241 -2.78 17.55 14.61
N SER A 242 -3.11 16.62 15.52
CA SER A 242 -2.79 16.74 16.94
C SER A 242 -1.31 16.54 17.27
N LEU A 243 -0.54 15.91 16.37
CA LEU A 243 0.90 15.76 16.52
C LEU A 243 1.63 17.11 16.38
N ASN A 244 2.76 17.26 17.04
CA ASN A 244 3.63 18.42 16.81
C ASN A 244 4.19 18.43 15.37
N LYS A 245 4.69 19.56 14.93
CA LYS A 245 5.18 19.72 13.55
C LYS A 245 6.32 18.75 13.20
N ALA A 246 7.25 18.54 14.12
CA ALA A 246 8.40 17.66 13.88
C ALA A 246 7.97 16.21 13.64
N ASP A 247 6.99 15.71 14.40
CA ASP A 247 6.46 14.35 14.22
C ASP A 247 5.71 14.21 12.90
N ARG A 248 4.90 15.19 12.52
CA ARG A 248 4.23 15.21 11.22
C ARG A 248 5.23 15.18 10.06
N ASP A 249 6.28 15.99 10.14
CA ASP A 249 7.32 16.10 9.10
C ASP A 249 8.07 14.75 8.97
N ILE A 250 8.42 14.12 10.09
CA ILE A 250 9.08 12.79 10.11
C ILE A 250 8.18 11.74 9.46
N ILE A 251 6.90 11.67 9.82
CA ILE A 251 5.94 10.69 9.27
C ILE A 251 5.83 10.85 7.75
N LEU A 252 5.68 12.08 7.25
CA LEU A 252 5.55 12.34 5.82
C LEU A 252 6.85 12.04 5.05
N GLU A 253 8.00 12.41 5.61
CA GLU A 253 9.29 12.18 4.96
C GLU A 253 9.65 10.70 4.92
N VAL A 254 9.39 9.95 6.00
CA VAL A 254 9.54 8.50 6.02
C VAL A 254 8.63 7.85 4.98
N GLY A 255 7.35 8.26 4.91
CA GLY A 255 6.42 7.78 3.90
C GLY A 255 6.96 8.00 2.48
N ARG A 256 7.38 9.23 2.18
CA ARG A 256 7.93 9.61 0.87
C ARG A 256 9.16 8.78 0.48
N LYS A 257 10.15 8.68 1.36
CA LYS A 257 11.37 7.90 1.11
C LYS A 257 11.07 6.41 0.96
N HIS A 258 10.13 5.92 1.75
CA HIS A 258 9.75 4.51 1.72
C HIS A 258 9.01 4.11 0.44
N GLU A 259 8.18 4.99 -0.15
CA GLU A 259 7.58 4.74 -1.48
C GLU A 259 8.64 4.39 -2.53
N LEU A 260 9.76 5.13 -2.55
CA LEU A 260 10.87 4.92 -3.50
C LEU A 260 11.63 3.61 -3.24
N ALA A 261 11.79 3.26 -1.98
CA ALA A 261 12.43 2.00 -1.60
C ALA A 261 11.57 0.80 -2.03
N VAL A 262 10.26 0.84 -1.70
CA VAL A 262 9.31 -0.23 -2.05
C VAL A 262 9.22 -0.42 -3.57
N ASP A 263 9.21 0.66 -4.37
CA ASP A 263 9.17 0.57 -5.82
C ASP A 263 10.35 -0.24 -6.39
N ARG A 264 11.55 -0.01 -5.87
CA ARG A 264 12.75 -0.75 -6.27
C ARG A 264 12.76 -2.20 -5.77
N GLU A 265 12.43 -2.40 -4.50
CA GLU A 265 12.55 -3.70 -3.85
C GLU A 265 11.46 -4.68 -4.28
N SER A 266 10.23 -4.21 -4.53
CA SER A 266 9.11 -5.06 -4.93
C SER A 266 9.34 -5.76 -6.27
N ALA A 267 10.03 -5.12 -7.21
CA ALA A 267 10.37 -5.73 -8.49
C ALA A 267 11.35 -6.91 -8.34
N GLN A 268 12.31 -6.79 -7.42
CA GLN A 268 13.25 -7.86 -7.12
C GLN A 268 12.55 -9.03 -6.41
N ILE A 269 11.72 -8.74 -5.41
CA ILE A 269 10.92 -9.75 -4.70
C ILE A 269 10.10 -10.59 -5.68
N SER A 270 9.45 -9.95 -6.66
CA SER A 270 8.65 -10.66 -7.66
C SER A 270 9.48 -11.60 -8.54
N LYS A 271 10.69 -11.17 -8.93
CA LYS A 271 11.61 -12.01 -9.73
C LYS A 271 12.12 -13.22 -8.94
N ASP A 272 12.53 -12.98 -7.68
CA ASP A 272 13.05 -14.03 -6.82
C ASP A 272 11.96 -15.06 -6.49
N GLU A 273 10.72 -14.59 -6.29
CA GLU A 273 9.58 -15.48 -6.09
C GLU A 273 9.27 -16.34 -7.33
N ASP A 274 9.30 -15.76 -8.54
CA ASP A 274 9.08 -16.50 -9.79
C ASP A 274 10.08 -17.66 -9.91
N VAL A 275 11.37 -17.43 -9.61
CA VAL A 275 12.41 -18.49 -9.63
C VAL A 275 12.13 -19.59 -8.61
N GLN A 276 11.64 -19.23 -7.42
CA GLN A 276 11.33 -20.23 -6.38
C GLN A 276 10.07 -21.03 -6.73
N LEU A 277 9.05 -20.39 -7.28
CA LEU A 277 7.82 -21.05 -7.69
C LEU A 277 8.03 -22.00 -8.88
N ASP A 278 8.96 -21.68 -9.81
CA ASP A 278 9.38 -22.62 -10.87
C ASP A 278 9.97 -23.88 -10.28
N LYS A 279 10.86 -23.77 -9.28
CA LYS A 279 11.45 -24.93 -8.58
C LYS A 279 10.42 -25.78 -7.82
N LEU A 280 9.32 -25.16 -7.40
CA LEU A 280 8.20 -25.80 -6.70
C LEU A 280 7.13 -26.37 -7.67
N GLY A 281 7.41 -26.32 -8.99
CA GLY A 281 6.58 -26.95 -10.02
C GLY A 281 5.42 -26.09 -10.54
N MET A 282 5.35 -24.80 -10.20
CA MET A 282 4.41 -23.90 -10.85
C MET A 282 4.95 -23.49 -12.25
N THR A 283 4.10 -23.56 -13.25
CA THR A 283 4.43 -23.17 -14.62
C THR A 283 3.97 -21.75 -14.94
N ILE A 284 4.53 -21.18 -16.01
CA ILE A 284 4.07 -19.92 -16.60
C ILE A 284 3.36 -20.22 -17.91
N GLU A 285 2.10 -19.80 -18.03
CA GLU A 285 1.37 -19.76 -19.27
C GLU A 285 1.13 -18.34 -19.75
N LYS A 286 1.23 -18.15 -21.07
CA LYS A 286 1.13 -16.82 -21.70
C LYS A 286 -0.20 -16.65 -22.41
N LEU A 287 -0.89 -15.55 -22.11
CA LEU A 287 -2.01 -15.11 -22.93
C LEU A 287 -1.54 -14.71 -24.32
N SER A 288 -2.35 -15.00 -25.33
CA SER A 288 -2.15 -14.39 -26.64
C SER A 288 -2.19 -12.87 -26.57
N PRO A 289 -1.55 -12.12 -27.50
CA PRO A 289 -1.61 -10.65 -27.50
C PRO A 289 -3.05 -10.12 -27.48
N ALA A 290 -3.98 -10.79 -28.17
CA ALA A 290 -5.40 -10.43 -28.19
C ALA A 290 -6.08 -10.62 -26.83
N ASN A 291 -5.85 -11.75 -26.16
CA ASN A 291 -6.40 -12.02 -24.84
C ASN A 291 -5.78 -11.13 -23.77
N TYR A 292 -4.48 -10.88 -23.83
CA TYR A 292 -3.84 -9.92 -22.93
C TYR A 292 -4.43 -8.50 -23.08
N LYS A 293 -4.66 -8.05 -24.33
CA LYS A 293 -5.31 -6.75 -24.57
C LYS A 293 -6.70 -6.69 -23.96
N LYS A 294 -7.52 -7.75 -24.12
CA LYS A 294 -8.84 -7.82 -23.46
C LYS A 294 -8.75 -7.69 -21.95
N VAL A 295 -7.87 -8.43 -21.30
CA VAL A 295 -7.66 -8.41 -19.84
C VAL A 295 -7.22 -7.03 -19.37
N SER A 296 -6.14 -6.50 -19.95
CA SER A 296 -5.53 -5.24 -19.50
C SER A 296 -6.44 -4.03 -19.76
N SER A 297 -7.08 -3.96 -20.93
CA SER A 297 -8.03 -2.88 -21.23
C SER A 297 -9.26 -2.94 -20.32
N SER A 298 -9.88 -4.14 -20.17
CA SER A 298 -11.05 -4.29 -19.28
C SER A 298 -10.73 -3.92 -17.83
N PHE A 299 -9.54 -4.24 -17.34
CA PHE A 299 -9.09 -3.83 -16.02
C PHE A 299 -8.99 -2.30 -15.91
N ASN A 300 -8.20 -1.68 -16.80
CA ASN A 300 -7.96 -0.24 -16.76
C ASN A 300 -9.24 0.58 -16.95
N ASP A 301 -10.10 0.20 -17.90
CA ASP A 301 -11.38 0.88 -18.15
C ASP A 301 -12.30 0.82 -16.92
N THR A 302 -12.33 -0.34 -16.24
CA THR A 302 -13.10 -0.50 -15.01
C THR A 302 -12.63 0.44 -13.91
N LEU A 303 -11.34 0.64 -13.74
CA LEU A 303 -10.81 1.56 -12.72
C LEU A 303 -11.27 3.00 -12.97
N TRP A 304 -11.25 3.44 -14.24
CA TRP A 304 -11.71 4.79 -14.60
C TRP A 304 -13.25 4.93 -14.54
N ILE A 305 -14.00 3.89 -14.87
CA ILE A 305 -15.46 3.87 -14.65
C ILE A 305 -15.76 4.05 -13.16
N PHE A 306 -15.05 3.33 -12.29
CA PHE A 306 -15.22 3.47 -10.84
C PHE A 306 -14.83 4.86 -10.34
N GLY A 307 -13.72 5.40 -10.82
CA GLY A 307 -13.30 6.76 -10.52
C GLY A 307 -14.35 7.80 -10.95
N LYS A 308 -14.91 7.65 -12.14
CA LYS A 308 -15.96 8.54 -12.65
C LYS A 308 -17.26 8.45 -11.83
N VAL A 309 -17.69 7.24 -11.49
CA VAL A 309 -18.92 7.02 -10.72
C VAL A 309 -18.83 7.60 -9.31
N CYS A 310 -17.66 7.43 -8.63
CA CYS A 310 -17.53 7.96 -7.28
C CYS A 310 -17.24 9.46 -7.22
N CYS A 311 -16.51 9.98 -8.18
CA CYS A 311 -15.71 11.19 -7.98
C CYS A 311 -15.64 12.10 -9.21
N GLY A 312 -16.40 11.80 -10.27
CA GLY A 312 -16.66 12.65 -11.43
C GLY A 312 -15.45 13.45 -11.90
N GLU A 313 -15.52 14.77 -11.75
CA GLU A 313 -14.47 15.72 -12.18
C GLU A 313 -13.08 15.47 -11.59
N ILE A 314 -13.01 14.98 -10.35
CA ILE A 314 -11.71 14.69 -9.71
C ILE A 314 -11.02 13.54 -10.45
N SER A 315 -11.76 12.50 -10.81
CA SER A 315 -11.22 11.35 -11.56
C SER A 315 -10.78 11.77 -12.97
N GLU A 316 -11.56 12.56 -13.67
CA GLU A 316 -11.21 13.08 -15.00
C GLU A 316 -9.96 13.97 -14.93
N LYS A 317 -9.83 14.81 -13.89
CA LYS A 317 -8.64 15.62 -13.65
C LYS A 317 -7.39 14.74 -13.45
N ILE A 318 -7.48 13.67 -12.64
CA ILE A 318 -6.36 12.73 -12.45
C ILE A 318 -6.00 12.08 -13.78
N ARG A 319 -6.99 11.62 -14.56
CA ARG A 319 -6.78 10.98 -15.85
C ARG A 319 -6.05 11.90 -16.83
N LYS A 320 -6.48 13.15 -16.94
CA LYS A 320 -5.84 14.17 -17.78
C LYS A 320 -4.38 14.38 -17.37
N ILE A 321 -4.12 14.64 -16.08
CA ILE A 321 -2.75 14.82 -15.57
C ILE A 321 -1.90 13.58 -15.82
N ALA A 322 -2.46 12.37 -15.65
CA ALA A 322 -1.74 11.13 -15.87
C ALA A 322 -1.33 10.92 -17.34
N LEU A 323 -2.19 11.31 -18.28
CA LEU A 323 -1.86 11.32 -19.73
C LEU A 323 -0.76 12.33 -20.05
N GLU A 324 -0.92 13.58 -19.61
CA GLU A 324 0.02 14.67 -19.85
C GLU A 324 1.41 14.40 -19.22
N SER A 325 1.46 13.77 -18.07
CA SER A 325 2.70 13.42 -17.37
C SER A 325 3.32 12.09 -17.86
N GLY A 326 2.65 11.33 -18.72
CA GLY A 326 3.12 10.02 -19.17
C GLY A 326 2.98 8.88 -18.15
N LEU A 327 2.24 9.09 -17.06
CA LEU A 327 1.88 8.06 -16.07
C LEU A 327 0.81 7.09 -16.59
N LEU A 328 0.00 7.50 -17.55
CA LEU A 328 -0.97 6.68 -18.27
C LEU A 328 -0.55 6.59 -19.75
N LYS A 329 -0.86 5.45 -20.40
CA LYS A 329 -0.63 5.26 -21.86
C LYS A 329 -1.90 5.59 -22.63
#